data_bcc8ea596394a2ad55da22a0f0a55ec1
#
_entry.id   bcc8ea596394a2ad55da22a0f0a55ec1
#
_cell.length_a   1.000
_cell.length_b   1.000
_cell.length_c   1.000
_cell.angle_alpha   90.00
_cell.angle_beta   90.00
_cell.angle_gamma   90.00
#
_symmetry.space_group_name_H-M   'P 1'
#
loop_
_entity.id
_entity.type
_entity.pdbx_description
1 polymer ?
#
loop_
_entity_poly.entity_id
_entity_poly.type
_entity_poly.pdbx_seq_one_letter_code
_entity_poly.pdbx_strand_id
1 'polypeptide(L)'
;MKIAILGGSGFVGSRLIEQLRNESDVVNIDKNRSLFHDDITLVGDVRDKSCLESLLKNVDLVILLAAEHRDDVSPTSLYYDVNVGGMHNTLEAMEANGIKRIIFTSSVAVYGLNKTNPNEQYPVDPFNHYGKSKWEAEQVLQEWYETHLDWNVNILRPTVIFGERNRGNVYNLLKQISSGKFLMVGSGNNKKSMAYVGNIVAFIKFLIENKTAGYNVYNYIDKPDFSMNELVGHVSKVLDKHIPMTHFPKWMGMLGGYCFDILAAITRKNLTVSSVRVKKFCATTQFDAAKVQSTGFIAPYTLGEGLARTLRFEFIEKGSDKDGITFKSE
;
A
#
# COMPACT_ATOMS: atom_id res chain seq x y z
N MET A 1 20.56 -16.15 5.99
CA MET A 1 19.12 -16.38 5.79
C MET A 1 18.77 -15.99 4.37
N LYS A 2 18.13 -16.88 3.64
CA LYS A 2 17.68 -16.62 2.26
C LYS A 2 16.21 -16.18 2.27
N ILE A 3 15.94 -15.03 1.69
CA ILE A 3 14.61 -14.39 1.68
C ILE A 3 14.09 -14.34 0.25
N ALA A 4 12.91 -14.91 0.00
CA ALA A 4 12.21 -14.74 -1.26
C ALA A 4 11.18 -13.61 -1.13
N ILE A 5 11.23 -12.64 -2.06
CA ILE A 5 10.26 -11.56 -2.16
C ILE A 5 9.41 -11.80 -3.40
N LEU A 6 8.16 -12.21 -3.22
CA LEU A 6 7.19 -12.39 -4.29
C LEU A 6 6.53 -11.04 -4.59
N GLY A 7 6.74 -10.50 -5.79
CA GLY A 7 6.31 -9.16 -6.16
C GLY A 7 7.35 -8.07 -5.86
N GLY A 8 8.64 -8.45 -5.80
CA GLY A 8 9.72 -7.53 -5.46
C GLY A 8 10.07 -6.50 -6.52
N SER A 9 9.59 -6.64 -7.76
CA SER A 9 9.75 -5.63 -8.82
C SER A 9 8.81 -4.43 -8.67
N GLY A 10 7.85 -4.52 -7.73
CA GLY A 10 6.89 -3.45 -7.44
C GLY A 10 7.47 -2.32 -6.57
N PHE A 11 6.61 -1.35 -6.23
CA PHE A 11 6.98 -0.14 -5.49
C PHE A 11 7.58 -0.43 -4.10
N VAL A 12 6.89 -1.22 -3.28
CA VAL A 12 7.37 -1.60 -1.94
C VAL A 12 8.54 -2.56 -2.05
N GLY A 13 8.43 -3.55 -2.95
CA GLY A 13 9.44 -4.60 -3.13
C GLY A 13 10.81 -4.06 -3.53
N SER A 14 10.88 -3.13 -4.48
CA SER A 14 12.15 -2.52 -4.89
C SER A 14 12.86 -1.80 -3.75
N ARG A 15 12.12 -1.11 -2.88
CA ARG A 15 12.68 -0.45 -1.70
C ARG A 15 13.10 -1.44 -0.62
N LEU A 16 12.34 -2.53 -0.46
CA LEU A 16 12.67 -3.58 0.49
C LEU A 16 13.96 -4.31 0.10
N ILE A 17 14.10 -4.66 -1.18
CA ILE A 17 15.31 -5.29 -1.72
C ILE A 17 16.54 -4.39 -1.48
N GLU A 18 16.42 -3.10 -1.77
CA GLU A 18 17.50 -2.12 -1.55
C GLU A 18 18.02 -2.13 -0.10
N GLN A 19 17.14 -2.29 0.89
CA GLN A 19 17.53 -2.35 2.30
C GLN A 19 18.07 -3.72 2.74
N LEU A 20 17.57 -4.82 2.15
CA LEU A 20 17.91 -6.17 2.63
C LEU A 20 19.12 -6.80 1.92
N ARG A 21 19.40 -6.46 0.66
CA ARG A 21 20.38 -7.15 -0.19
C ARG A 21 21.82 -7.11 0.32
N ASN A 22 22.16 -6.17 1.16
CA ASN A 22 23.51 -6.06 1.74
C ASN A 22 23.67 -6.87 3.05
N GLU A 23 22.56 -7.32 3.65
CA GLU A 23 22.56 -7.99 4.95
C GLU A 23 22.01 -9.44 4.87
N SER A 24 21.33 -9.78 3.78
CA SER A 24 20.68 -11.07 3.58
C SER A 24 20.83 -11.54 2.13
N ASP A 25 20.76 -12.86 1.94
CA ASP A 25 20.62 -13.46 0.60
C ASP A 25 19.17 -13.27 0.14
N VAL A 26 18.96 -12.37 -0.82
CA VAL A 26 17.63 -11.98 -1.31
C VAL A 26 17.44 -12.48 -2.74
N VAL A 27 16.31 -13.13 -2.99
CA VAL A 27 15.83 -13.45 -4.34
C VAL A 27 14.50 -12.74 -4.58
N ASN A 28 14.41 -12.03 -5.69
CA ASN A 28 13.16 -11.44 -6.17
C ASN A 28 12.47 -12.41 -7.13
N ILE A 29 11.21 -12.72 -6.88
CA ILE A 29 10.36 -13.51 -7.78
C ILE A 29 9.18 -12.63 -8.20
N ASP A 30 9.12 -12.30 -9.49
CA ASP A 30 8.08 -11.41 -10.01
C ASP A 30 7.76 -11.79 -11.47
N LYS A 31 6.53 -11.54 -11.89
CA LYS A 31 6.13 -11.74 -13.30
C LYS A 31 6.86 -10.80 -14.27
N ASN A 32 7.40 -9.68 -13.75
CA ASN A 32 8.16 -8.69 -14.49
C ASN A 32 9.60 -8.63 -13.96
N ARG A 33 10.55 -8.39 -14.85
CA ARG A 33 11.91 -8.07 -14.42
C ARG A 33 11.96 -6.76 -13.65
N SER A 34 12.82 -6.68 -12.63
CA SER A 34 12.99 -5.48 -11.84
C SER A 34 13.81 -4.43 -12.60
N LEU A 35 13.36 -3.16 -12.53
CA LEU A 35 14.11 -2.03 -13.08
C LEU A 35 15.38 -1.69 -12.28
N PHE A 36 15.47 -2.14 -11.03
CA PHE A 36 16.57 -1.79 -10.12
C PHE A 36 17.40 -2.98 -9.65
N HIS A 37 16.81 -4.20 -9.71
CA HIS A 37 17.36 -5.41 -9.11
C HIS A 37 17.21 -6.61 -10.05
N ASP A 38 17.51 -6.41 -11.35
CA ASP A 38 17.37 -7.46 -12.36
C ASP A 38 18.35 -8.63 -12.12
N ASP A 39 19.49 -8.32 -11.53
CA ASP A 39 20.57 -9.27 -11.17
C ASP A 39 20.12 -10.38 -10.21
N ILE A 40 19.13 -10.12 -9.37
CA ILE A 40 18.56 -11.08 -8.41
C ILE A 40 17.10 -11.44 -8.71
N THR A 41 16.60 -11.06 -9.89
CA THR A 41 15.20 -11.27 -10.28
C THR A 41 15.04 -12.56 -11.09
N LEU A 42 14.24 -13.46 -10.54
CA LEU A 42 13.75 -14.65 -11.22
C LEU A 42 12.32 -14.37 -11.70
N VAL A 43 12.05 -14.66 -12.99
CA VAL A 43 10.69 -14.47 -13.53
C VAL A 43 9.81 -15.62 -13.08
N GLY A 44 8.71 -15.29 -12.39
CA GLY A 44 7.73 -16.25 -11.89
C GLY A 44 6.40 -15.58 -11.54
N ASP A 45 5.31 -16.29 -11.72
CA ASP A 45 3.96 -15.81 -11.41
C ASP A 45 3.39 -16.58 -10.21
N VAL A 46 2.82 -15.89 -9.24
CA VAL A 46 2.20 -16.49 -8.05
C VAL A 46 1.03 -17.43 -8.42
N ARG A 47 0.48 -17.30 -9.61
CA ARG A 47 -0.56 -18.20 -10.12
C ARG A 47 -0.03 -19.54 -10.61
N ASP A 48 1.29 -19.69 -10.76
CA ASP A 48 1.94 -20.94 -11.19
C ASP A 48 2.62 -21.61 -9.99
N LYS A 49 1.92 -22.59 -9.40
CA LYS A 49 2.40 -23.36 -8.26
C LYS A 49 3.74 -24.07 -8.56
N SER A 50 3.83 -24.73 -9.70
CA SER A 50 5.03 -25.52 -10.06
C SER A 50 6.26 -24.64 -10.23
N CYS A 51 6.08 -23.44 -10.77
CA CYS A 51 7.10 -22.42 -10.84
C CYS A 51 7.55 -22.01 -9.43
N LEU A 52 6.61 -21.68 -8.53
CA LEU A 52 6.94 -21.30 -7.15
C LEU A 52 7.67 -22.41 -6.38
N GLU A 53 7.21 -23.66 -6.46
CA GLU A 53 7.89 -24.82 -5.83
C GLU A 53 9.36 -24.93 -6.28
N SER A 54 9.63 -24.67 -7.54
CA SER A 54 10.99 -24.68 -8.08
C SER A 54 11.85 -23.51 -7.59
N LEU A 55 11.27 -22.29 -7.57
CA LEU A 55 11.98 -21.04 -7.26
C LEU A 55 12.20 -20.83 -5.75
N LEU A 56 11.39 -21.45 -4.89
CA LEU A 56 11.48 -21.32 -3.44
C LEU A 56 12.47 -22.32 -2.77
N LYS A 57 13.26 -23.04 -3.54
CA LYS A 57 14.26 -23.99 -2.98
C LYS A 57 15.29 -23.28 -2.10
N ASN A 58 15.51 -23.86 -0.93
CA ASN A 58 16.46 -23.35 0.09
C ASN A 58 16.15 -21.93 0.58
N VAL A 59 14.89 -21.52 0.56
CA VAL A 59 14.41 -20.24 1.11
C VAL A 59 14.00 -20.45 2.58
N ASP A 60 14.34 -19.48 3.45
CA ASP A 60 14.02 -19.50 4.87
C ASP A 60 12.78 -18.68 5.21
N LEU A 61 12.47 -17.68 4.40
CA LEU A 61 11.36 -16.73 4.60
C LEU A 61 10.78 -16.28 3.27
N VAL A 62 9.46 -16.29 3.16
CA VAL A 62 8.73 -15.69 2.05
C VAL A 62 8.11 -14.35 2.47
N ILE A 63 8.30 -13.31 1.64
CA ILE A 63 7.61 -12.03 1.76
C ILE A 63 6.69 -11.87 0.55
N LEU A 64 5.38 -11.97 0.78
CA LEU A 64 4.38 -11.92 -0.28
C LEU A 64 3.84 -10.49 -0.43
N LEU A 65 4.37 -9.77 -1.42
CA LEU A 65 3.96 -8.42 -1.84
C LEU A 65 3.14 -8.46 -3.14
N ALA A 66 3.22 -9.56 -3.89
CA ALA A 66 2.49 -9.70 -5.16
C ALA A 66 0.99 -9.55 -4.94
N ALA A 67 0.37 -8.67 -5.71
CA ALA A 67 -1.06 -8.44 -5.63
C ALA A 67 -1.58 -7.77 -6.91
N GLU A 68 -2.83 -8.05 -7.25
CA GLU A 68 -3.58 -7.17 -8.11
C GLU A 68 -4.35 -6.18 -7.23
N HIS A 69 -4.15 -4.88 -7.45
CA HIS A 69 -4.61 -3.82 -6.53
C HIS A 69 -5.20 -2.59 -7.22
N ARG A 70 -5.10 -2.47 -8.55
CA ARG A 70 -5.64 -1.33 -9.30
C ARG A 70 -7.17 -1.37 -9.30
N ASP A 71 -7.81 -0.20 -9.32
CA ASP A 71 -9.29 -0.10 -9.29
C ASP A 71 -9.96 -0.49 -10.64
N ASP A 72 -9.20 -0.52 -11.75
CA ASP A 72 -9.69 -0.72 -13.11
C ASP A 72 -9.42 -2.11 -13.70
N VAL A 73 -9.21 -3.11 -12.84
CA VAL A 73 -8.85 -4.47 -13.27
C VAL A 73 -10.00 -5.17 -13.99
N SER A 74 -9.72 -5.71 -15.16
CA SER A 74 -10.64 -6.51 -15.95
C SER A 74 -9.91 -7.70 -16.59
N PRO A 75 -10.40 -8.93 -16.48
CA PRO A 75 -11.62 -9.32 -15.75
C PRO A 75 -11.47 -9.23 -14.22
N THR A 76 -12.58 -9.07 -13.52
CA THR A 76 -12.61 -8.98 -12.05
C THR A 76 -12.05 -10.22 -11.35
N SER A 77 -12.13 -11.40 -11.99
CA SER A 77 -11.54 -12.65 -11.47
C SER A 77 -10.05 -12.52 -11.18
N LEU A 78 -9.34 -11.62 -11.89
CA LEU A 78 -7.90 -11.46 -11.74
C LEU A 78 -7.50 -11.03 -10.31
N TYR A 79 -8.37 -10.30 -9.58
CA TYR A 79 -8.11 -10.03 -8.16
C TYR A 79 -8.05 -11.32 -7.34
N TYR A 80 -8.95 -12.27 -7.61
CA TYR A 80 -9.03 -13.54 -6.87
C TYR A 80 -7.96 -14.52 -7.35
N ASP A 81 -7.71 -14.59 -8.66
CA ASP A 81 -6.68 -15.45 -9.24
C ASP A 81 -5.29 -15.12 -8.69
N VAL A 82 -4.97 -13.81 -8.58
CA VAL A 82 -3.67 -13.35 -8.08
C VAL A 82 -3.60 -13.33 -6.55
N ASN A 83 -4.59 -12.72 -5.88
CA ASN A 83 -4.49 -12.49 -4.44
C ASN A 83 -4.86 -13.73 -3.62
N VAL A 84 -5.88 -14.49 -4.02
CA VAL A 84 -6.35 -15.68 -3.30
C VAL A 84 -5.67 -16.93 -3.85
N GLY A 85 -5.75 -17.19 -5.16
CA GLY A 85 -5.07 -18.31 -5.81
C GLY A 85 -3.56 -18.23 -5.62
N GLY A 86 -2.97 -17.04 -5.74
CA GLY A 86 -1.55 -16.81 -5.46
C GLY A 86 -1.16 -17.10 -4.01
N MET A 87 -2.04 -16.82 -3.02
CA MET A 87 -1.81 -17.21 -1.63
C MET A 87 -1.78 -18.74 -1.49
N HIS A 88 -2.79 -19.45 -2.00
CA HIS A 88 -2.83 -20.92 -1.97
C HIS A 88 -1.54 -21.53 -2.57
N ASN A 89 -1.19 -21.12 -3.79
CA ASN A 89 0.01 -21.63 -4.46
C ASN A 89 1.30 -21.32 -3.67
N THR A 90 1.37 -20.15 -3.03
CA THR A 90 2.52 -19.76 -2.21
C THR A 90 2.64 -20.66 -0.99
N LEU A 91 1.54 -20.93 -0.26
CA LEU A 91 1.53 -21.78 0.93
C LEU A 91 1.89 -23.22 0.60
N GLU A 92 1.31 -23.79 -0.47
CA GLU A 92 1.63 -25.14 -0.91
C GLU A 92 3.12 -25.26 -1.36
N ALA A 93 3.64 -24.26 -2.06
CA ALA A 93 5.06 -24.24 -2.45
C ALA A 93 5.99 -24.06 -1.25
N MET A 94 5.58 -23.31 -0.23
CA MET A 94 6.30 -23.19 1.03
C MET A 94 6.34 -24.51 1.79
N GLU A 95 5.21 -25.22 1.90
CA GLU A 95 5.13 -26.52 2.54
C GLU A 95 6.03 -27.56 1.84
N ALA A 96 5.96 -27.64 0.50
CA ALA A 96 6.80 -28.53 -0.29
C ALA A 96 8.30 -28.28 -0.11
N ASN A 97 8.70 -27.06 0.25
CA ASN A 97 10.09 -26.65 0.51
C ASN A 97 10.44 -26.56 2.03
N GLY A 98 9.52 -26.90 2.93
CA GLY A 98 9.74 -26.83 4.37
C GLY A 98 9.88 -25.43 4.94
N ILE A 99 9.37 -24.40 4.25
CA ILE A 99 9.44 -22.99 4.66
C ILE A 99 8.28 -22.68 5.61
N LYS A 100 8.58 -22.18 6.81
CA LYS A 100 7.59 -21.95 7.88
C LYS A 100 7.42 -20.48 8.26
N ARG A 101 7.98 -19.55 7.50
CA ARG A 101 7.93 -18.12 7.80
C ARG A 101 7.38 -17.34 6.62
N ILE A 102 6.31 -16.58 6.87
CA ILE A 102 5.70 -15.71 5.85
C ILE A 102 5.41 -14.33 6.42
N ILE A 103 5.70 -13.29 5.64
CA ILE A 103 5.20 -11.93 5.83
C ILE A 103 4.31 -11.60 4.64
N PHE A 104 3.05 -11.33 4.90
CA PHE A 104 2.05 -11.01 3.87
C PHE A 104 1.59 -9.57 3.98
N THR A 105 1.61 -8.82 2.86
CA THR A 105 1.00 -7.50 2.79
C THR A 105 -0.45 -7.60 2.33
N SER A 106 -1.37 -7.42 3.28
CA SER A 106 -2.79 -7.22 3.07
C SER A 106 -3.09 -5.72 2.87
N SER A 107 -4.19 -5.21 3.38
CA SER A 107 -4.58 -3.80 3.30
C SER A 107 -5.64 -3.44 4.34
N VAL A 108 -5.69 -2.19 4.81
CA VAL A 108 -6.84 -1.66 5.57
C VAL A 108 -8.14 -1.63 4.75
N ALA A 109 -8.09 -1.87 3.43
CA ALA A 109 -9.28 -1.99 2.58
C ALA A 109 -10.22 -3.12 3.02
N VAL A 110 -9.74 -4.09 3.80
CA VAL A 110 -10.54 -5.16 4.40
C VAL A 110 -11.61 -4.62 5.35
N TYR A 111 -11.40 -3.46 5.99
CA TYR A 111 -12.39 -2.86 6.90
C TYR A 111 -13.55 -2.16 6.18
N GLY A 112 -13.40 -1.84 4.90
CA GLY A 112 -14.42 -1.11 4.14
C GLY A 112 -14.46 0.39 4.42
N LEU A 113 -15.61 1.00 4.12
CA LEU A 113 -15.79 2.45 4.20
C LEU A 113 -16.52 2.88 5.48
N ASN A 114 -16.36 4.17 5.84
CA ASN A 114 -17.07 4.84 6.92
C ASN A 114 -16.87 4.18 8.31
N LYS A 115 -15.69 3.67 8.57
CA LYS A 115 -15.32 3.09 9.86
C LYS A 115 -14.61 4.14 10.73
N THR A 116 -14.76 4.02 12.04
CA THR A 116 -14.15 4.93 13.00
C THR A 116 -12.95 4.25 13.64
N ASN A 117 -11.75 4.63 13.21
CA ASN A 117 -10.46 4.20 13.76
C ASN A 117 -10.35 2.68 14.03
N PRO A 118 -10.63 1.80 13.04
CA PRO A 118 -10.59 0.36 13.25
C PRO A 118 -9.19 -0.12 13.63
N ASN A 119 -9.14 -1.01 14.62
CA ASN A 119 -7.96 -1.80 14.99
C ASN A 119 -8.03 -3.19 14.33
N GLU A 120 -7.06 -4.06 14.60
CA GLU A 120 -6.94 -5.39 13.98
C GLU A 120 -8.08 -6.35 14.35
N GLN A 121 -8.82 -6.09 15.44
CA GLN A 121 -9.97 -6.88 15.90
C GLN A 121 -11.31 -6.33 15.38
N TYR A 122 -11.27 -5.19 14.66
CA TYR A 122 -12.48 -4.58 14.12
C TYR A 122 -13.12 -5.50 13.06
N PRO A 123 -14.48 -5.61 13.03
CA PRO A 123 -15.16 -6.43 12.02
C PRO A 123 -14.78 -6.05 10.59
N VAL A 124 -14.44 -7.06 9.81
CA VAL A 124 -14.10 -6.94 8.39
C VAL A 124 -15.37 -6.77 7.56
N ASP A 125 -15.37 -5.79 6.63
CA ASP A 125 -16.52 -5.45 5.78
C ASP A 125 -16.04 -4.79 4.47
N PRO A 126 -15.29 -5.51 3.61
CA PRO A 126 -14.69 -4.95 2.41
C PRO A 126 -15.75 -4.56 1.39
N PHE A 127 -15.63 -3.34 0.82
CA PHE A 127 -16.65 -2.82 -0.10
C PHE A 127 -16.34 -3.07 -1.59
N ASN A 128 -15.08 -3.30 -1.96
CA ASN A 128 -14.65 -3.54 -3.35
C ASN A 128 -13.95 -4.88 -3.51
N HIS A 129 -13.76 -5.31 -4.76
CA HIS A 129 -13.13 -6.61 -5.07
C HIS A 129 -11.69 -6.71 -4.55
N TYR A 130 -10.93 -5.62 -4.58
CA TYR A 130 -9.60 -5.60 -3.99
C TYR A 130 -9.62 -5.93 -2.49
N GLY A 131 -10.42 -5.19 -1.71
CA GLY A 131 -10.55 -5.45 -0.28
C GLY A 131 -11.07 -6.86 0.02
N LYS A 132 -12.05 -7.35 -0.77
CA LYS A 132 -12.59 -8.71 -0.64
C LYS A 132 -11.51 -9.76 -0.90
N SER A 133 -10.77 -9.66 -2.00
CA SER A 133 -9.72 -10.63 -2.33
C SER A 133 -8.56 -10.62 -1.33
N LYS A 134 -8.22 -9.45 -0.77
CA LYS A 134 -7.22 -9.38 0.31
C LYS A 134 -7.72 -10.06 1.59
N TRP A 135 -8.99 -9.86 1.94
CA TRP A 135 -9.59 -10.56 3.08
C TRP A 135 -9.66 -12.07 2.88
N GLU A 136 -10.12 -12.53 1.71
CA GLU A 136 -10.15 -13.96 1.39
C GLU A 136 -8.74 -14.58 1.44
N ALA A 137 -7.71 -13.86 0.97
CA ALA A 137 -6.31 -14.31 1.11
C ALA A 137 -5.86 -14.41 2.58
N GLU A 138 -6.30 -13.48 3.46
CA GLU A 138 -6.05 -13.60 4.90
C GLU A 138 -6.76 -14.81 5.51
N GLN A 139 -8.00 -15.11 5.08
CA GLN A 139 -8.74 -16.29 5.55
C GLN A 139 -8.03 -17.59 5.14
N VAL A 140 -7.57 -17.69 3.88
CA VAL A 140 -6.75 -18.83 3.43
C VAL A 140 -5.52 -19.01 4.31
N LEU A 141 -4.80 -17.93 4.60
CA LEU A 141 -3.61 -17.99 5.45
C LEU A 141 -3.94 -18.33 6.91
N GLN A 142 -5.08 -17.90 7.43
CA GLN A 142 -5.55 -18.23 8.76
C GLN A 142 -5.92 -19.71 8.88
N GLU A 143 -6.73 -20.22 7.94
CA GLU A 143 -7.12 -21.63 7.88
C GLU A 143 -5.88 -22.55 7.76
N TRP A 144 -4.90 -22.13 6.96
CA TRP A 144 -3.62 -22.82 6.83
C TRP A 144 -2.87 -22.86 8.17
N TYR A 145 -2.80 -21.71 8.85
CA TYR A 145 -2.12 -21.63 10.15
C TYR A 145 -2.76 -22.52 11.22
N GLU A 146 -4.07 -22.74 11.20
CA GLU A 146 -4.76 -23.62 12.17
C GLU A 146 -4.27 -25.07 12.12
N THR A 147 -3.74 -25.49 10.98
CA THR A 147 -3.12 -26.83 10.79
C THR A 147 -1.59 -26.81 10.85
N HIS A 148 -0.97 -25.63 10.94
CA HIS A 148 0.48 -25.42 10.90
C HIS A 148 0.93 -24.47 12.02
N LEU A 149 0.61 -24.82 13.27
CA LEU A 149 0.82 -23.94 14.44
C LEU A 149 2.29 -23.60 14.73
N ASP A 150 3.23 -24.32 14.14
CA ASP A 150 4.67 -24.07 14.21
C ASP A 150 5.18 -23.05 13.20
N TRP A 151 4.29 -22.53 12.36
CA TRP A 151 4.62 -21.47 11.41
C TRP A 151 4.66 -20.09 12.08
N ASN A 152 5.39 -19.17 11.45
CA ASN A 152 5.48 -17.78 11.84
C ASN A 152 4.85 -16.93 10.75
N VAL A 153 3.68 -16.39 11.05
CA VAL A 153 2.83 -15.64 10.13
C VAL A 153 2.71 -14.20 10.61
N ASN A 154 3.12 -13.25 9.76
CA ASN A 154 2.92 -11.83 10.00
C ASN A 154 2.15 -11.20 8.84
N ILE A 155 1.03 -10.59 9.13
CA ILE A 155 0.16 -9.90 8.17
C ILE A 155 0.25 -8.40 8.43
N LEU A 156 0.61 -7.63 7.41
CA LEU A 156 0.53 -6.18 7.43
C LEU A 156 -0.73 -5.74 6.71
N ARG A 157 -1.52 -4.90 7.35
CA ARG A 157 -2.62 -4.13 6.72
C ARG A 157 -2.19 -2.67 6.62
N PRO A 158 -1.40 -2.30 5.62
CA PRO A 158 -1.02 -0.90 5.43
C PRO A 158 -2.23 -0.08 4.96
N THR A 159 -2.22 1.20 5.35
CA THR A 159 -3.04 2.22 4.70
C THR A 159 -2.43 2.60 3.34
N VAL A 160 -2.93 3.66 2.69
CA VAL A 160 -2.37 4.10 1.41
C VAL A 160 -0.86 4.36 1.55
N ILE A 161 -0.06 3.58 0.81
CA ILE A 161 1.39 3.70 0.81
C ILE A 161 1.81 4.78 -0.20
N PHE A 162 2.70 5.67 0.20
CA PHE A 162 3.25 6.71 -0.64
C PHE A 162 4.78 6.81 -0.54
N GLY A 163 5.37 7.49 -1.48
CA GLY A 163 6.81 7.74 -1.53
C GLY A 163 7.27 8.15 -2.92
N GLU A 164 8.56 8.30 -3.08
CA GLU A 164 9.21 8.68 -4.33
C GLU A 164 8.91 7.64 -5.42
N ARG A 165 8.60 8.08 -6.63
CA ARG A 165 8.25 7.30 -7.83
C ARG A 165 6.86 6.65 -7.83
N ASN A 166 6.12 6.72 -6.73
CA ASN A 166 4.75 6.19 -6.68
C ASN A 166 3.77 7.14 -7.39
N ARG A 167 2.94 6.59 -8.28
CA ARG A 167 1.89 7.33 -9.04
C ARG A 167 0.48 6.99 -8.56
N GLY A 168 0.31 6.84 -7.24
CA GLY A 168 -0.98 6.59 -6.61
C GLY A 168 -1.71 7.86 -6.16
N ASN A 169 -2.78 7.66 -5.38
CA ASN A 169 -3.70 8.71 -4.92
C ASN A 169 -3.01 9.82 -4.14
N VAL A 170 -2.03 9.50 -3.28
CA VAL A 170 -1.28 10.52 -2.52
C VAL A 170 -0.46 11.40 -3.46
N TYR A 171 0.24 10.81 -4.44
CA TYR A 171 0.96 11.58 -5.45
C TYR A 171 0.03 12.53 -6.22
N ASN A 172 -1.13 12.03 -6.66
CA ASN A 172 -2.10 12.83 -7.39
C ASN A 172 -2.61 14.00 -6.54
N LEU A 173 -2.87 13.77 -5.26
CA LEU A 173 -3.24 14.81 -4.31
C LEU A 173 -2.13 15.84 -4.12
N LEU A 174 -0.89 15.40 -3.87
CA LEU A 174 0.26 16.28 -3.73
C LEU A 174 0.52 17.10 -4.99
N LYS A 175 0.36 16.51 -6.19
CA LYS A 175 0.46 17.19 -7.48
C LYS A 175 -0.61 18.26 -7.64
N GLN A 176 -1.83 17.98 -7.24
CA GLN A 176 -2.92 18.94 -7.28
C GLN A 176 -2.66 20.11 -6.31
N ILE A 177 -2.24 19.83 -5.09
CA ILE A 177 -1.88 20.87 -4.10
C ILE A 177 -0.71 21.71 -4.61
N SER A 178 0.37 21.09 -5.09
CA SER A 178 1.59 21.75 -5.57
C SER A 178 1.35 22.65 -6.78
N SER A 179 0.30 22.38 -7.57
CA SER A 179 -0.09 23.20 -8.72
C SER A 179 -0.53 24.63 -8.34
N GLY A 180 -0.87 24.88 -7.06
CA GLY A 180 -1.43 26.13 -6.57
C GLY A 180 -2.90 26.36 -6.94
N LYS A 181 -3.53 25.40 -7.64
CA LYS A 181 -4.95 25.44 -8.05
C LYS A 181 -5.84 24.54 -7.17
N PHE A 182 -5.32 24.15 -6.01
CA PHE A 182 -6.06 23.28 -5.10
C PHE A 182 -7.21 24.03 -4.44
N LEU A 183 -8.39 23.42 -4.44
CA LEU A 183 -9.58 23.94 -3.80
C LEU A 183 -9.95 23.02 -2.65
N MET A 184 -9.95 23.56 -1.41
CA MET A 184 -10.37 22.82 -0.24
C MET A 184 -11.91 22.77 -0.19
N VAL A 185 -12.47 21.55 -0.28
CA VAL A 185 -13.91 21.33 -0.09
C VAL A 185 -14.15 20.91 1.37
N GLY A 186 -14.97 21.66 2.07
CA GLY A 186 -15.22 21.48 3.51
C GLY A 186 -14.24 22.26 4.38
N SER A 187 -14.20 21.91 5.67
CA SER A 187 -13.36 22.60 6.68
C SER A 187 -11.86 22.26 6.58
N GLY A 188 -11.51 21.18 5.86
CA GLY A 188 -10.14 20.69 5.82
C GLY A 188 -9.65 20.00 7.11
N ASN A 189 -10.53 19.81 8.12
CA ASN A 189 -10.17 19.14 9.38
C ASN A 189 -10.26 17.62 9.30
N ASN A 190 -10.76 17.07 8.19
CA ASN A 190 -10.79 15.63 7.95
C ASN A 190 -9.37 15.08 7.87
N LYS A 191 -9.10 14.01 8.61
CA LYS A 191 -7.80 13.38 8.71
C LYS A 191 -7.67 12.20 7.75
N LYS A 192 -6.45 11.98 7.26
CA LYS A 192 -6.10 10.88 6.35
C LYS A 192 -4.92 10.10 6.91
N SER A 193 -5.14 8.82 7.18
CA SER A 193 -4.05 7.91 7.49
C SER A 193 -3.25 7.59 6.23
N MET A 194 -1.93 7.69 6.33
CA MET A 194 -0.98 7.41 5.25
C MET A 194 0.21 6.64 5.81
N ALA A 195 0.95 5.95 4.94
CA ALA A 195 2.16 5.24 5.28
C ALA A 195 3.27 5.54 4.28
N TYR A 196 4.39 6.07 4.76
CA TYR A 196 5.57 6.29 3.93
C TYR A 196 6.27 4.96 3.64
N VAL A 197 6.62 4.72 2.38
CA VAL A 197 7.23 3.45 1.94
C VAL A 197 8.50 3.10 2.72
N GLY A 198 9.33 4.08 3.07
CA GLY A 198 10.54 3.86 3.86
C GLY A 198 10.25 3.29 5.25
N ASN A 199 9.14 3.71 5.88
CA ASN A 199 8.71 3.20 7.17
C ASN A 199 8.08 1.80 7.07
N ILE A 200 7.31 1.52 6.00
CA ILE A 200 6.77 0.17 5.71
C ILE A 200 7.91 -0.83 5.59
N VAL A 201 8.92 -0.48 4.81
CA VAL A 201 10.09 -1.34 4.57
C VAL A 201 10.88 -1.56 5.86
N ALA A 202 11.07 -0.52 6.66
CA ALA A 202 11.71 -0.64 7.97
C ALA A 202 10.93 -1.53 8.93
N PHE A 203 9.59 -1.47 8.92
CA PHE A 203 8.77 -2.34 9.74
C PHE A 203 8.81 -3.80 9.27
N ILE A 204 8.82 -4.06 7.96
CA ILE A 204 9.02 -5.42 7.44
C ILE A 204 10.40 -5.95 7.89
N LYS A 205 11.47 -5.15 7.78
CA LYS A 205 12.80 -5.51 8.29
C LYS A 205 12.77 -5.83 9.79
N PHE A 206 12.10 -5.01 10.59
CA PHE A 206 11.91 -5.24 12.02
C PHE A 206 11.24 -6.61 12.29
N LEU A 207 10.20 -6.99 11.54
CA LEU A 207 9.54 -8.29 11.68
C LEU A 207 10.43 -9.47 11.26
N ILE A 208 11.32 -9.27 10.29
CA ILE A 208 12.30 -10.28 9.87
C ILE A 208 13.28 -10.58 11.03
N GLU A 209 13.78 -9.53 11.68
CA GLU A 209 14.78 -9.59 12.74
C GLU A 209 14.19 -10.12 14.06
N ASN A 210 13.01 -9.67 14.45
CA ASN A 210 12.41 -10.00 15.74
C ASN A 210 11.73 -11.37 15.81
N LYS A 211 11.55 -12.07 14.69
CA LYS A 211 11.02 -13.44 14.59
C LYS A 211 9.80 -13.70 15.51
N THR A 212 8.86 -12.75 15.52
CA THR A 212 7.66 -12.86 16.34
C THR A 212 6.92 -14.16 16.01
N ALA A 213 6.78 -15.05 16.98
CA ALA A 213 6.15 -16.36 16.78
C ALA A 213 4.63 -16.26 16.61
N GLY A 214 4.06 -17.26 15.95
CA GLY A 214 2.61 -17.41 15.80
C GLY A 214 2.00 -16.56 14.71
N TYR A 215 0.70 -16.30 14.83
CA TYR A 215 -0.11 -15.56 13.85
C TYR A 215 -0.33 -14.12 14.32
N ASN A 216 0.20 -13.18 13.59
CA ASN A 216 0.17 -11.76 13.94
C ASN A 216 -0.38 -10.90 12.80
N VAL A 217 -1.32 -10.01 13.12
CA VAL A 217 -1.86 -9.01 12.19
C VAL A 217 -1.53 -7.63 12.71
N TYR A 218 -1.10 -6.72 11.84
CA TYR A 218 -0.70 -5.35 12.18
C TYR A 218 -1.31 -4.35 11.19
N ASN A 219 -2.06 -3.38 11.69
CA ASN A 219 -2.38 -2.18 10.93
C ASN A 219 -1.16 -1.27 10.88
N TYR A 220 -0.69 -0.91 9.69
CA TYR A 220 0.45 -0.02 9.58
C TYR A 220 0.06 1.38 9.09
N ILE A 221 0.29 2.37 9.93
CA ILE A 221 -0.01 3.78 9.69
C ILE A 221 1.08 4.65 10.32
N ASP A 222 1.58 5.67 9.62
CA ASP A 222 2.44 6.68 10.21
C ASP A 222 1.60 7.70 11.01
N LYS A 223 1.84 7.75 12.30
CA LYS A 223 1.16 8.67 13.23
C LYS A 223 2.06 9.85 13.63
N PRO A 224 1.46 11.03 13.93
CA PRO A 224 0.03 11.37 13.88
C PRO A 224 -0.48 11.58 12.45
N ASP A 225 -1.78 11.29 12.22
CA ASP A 225 -2.44 11.57 10.94
C ASP A 225 -2.49 13.08 10.70
N PHE A 226 -2.25 13.51 9.47
CA PHE A 226 -2.46 14.90 9.06
C PHE A 226 -3.93 15.13 8.70
N SER A 227 -4.45 16.29 9.11
CA SER A 227 -5.63 16.88 8.48
C SER A 227 -5.29 17.40 7.09
N MET A 228 -6.31 17.66 6.28
CA MET A 228 -6.08 18.25 4.95
C MET A 228 -5.46 19.65 5.05
N ASN A 229 -5.80 20.44 6.09
CA ASN A 229 -5.20 21.74 6.34
C ASN A 229 -3.70 21.61 6.66
N GLU A 230 -3.32 20.68 7.55
CA GLU A 230 -1.92 20.39 7.88
C GLU A 230 -1.15 19.90 6.66
N LEU A 231 -1.76 19.04 5.83
CA LEU A 231 -1.13 18.57 4.59
C LEU A 231 -0.83 19.71 3.62
N VAL A 232 -1.82 20.60 3.36
CA VAL A 232 -1.64 21.75 2.46
C VAL A 232 -0.58 22.71 3.01
N GLY A 233 -0.61 23.00 4.32
CA GLY A 233 0.39 23.83 4.98
C GLY A 233 1.80 23.21 4.89
N HIS A 234 1.91 21.89 5.05
CA HIS A 234 3.18 21.18 4.93
C HIS A 234 3.73 21.24 3.49
N VAL A 235 2.88 21.00 2.48
CA VAL A 235 3.26 21.13 1.06
C VAL A 235 3.72 22.55 0.73
N SER A 236 2.99 23.57 1.18
CA SER A 236 3.34 24.98 1.04
C SER A 236 4.74 25.27 1.60
N LYS A 237 5.01 24.81 2.82
CA LYS A 237 6.30 24.99 3.49
C LYS A 237 7.46 24.28 2.78
N VAL A 238 7.26 23.00 2.39
CA VAL A 238 8.33 22.20 1.75
C VAL A 238 8.69 22.72 0.37
N LEU A 239 7.71 23.18 -0.41
CA LEU A 239 7.92 23.70 -1.76
C LEU A 239 8.26 25.20 -1.80
N ASP A 240 8.30 25.87 -0.65
CA ASP A 240 8.46 27.33 -0.52
C ASP A 240 7.51 28.08 -1.44
N LYS A 241 6.23 27.69 -1.44
CA LYS A 241 5.23 28.20 -2.37
C LYS A 241 3.96 28.59 -1.64
N HIS A 242 3.49 29.82 -1.84
CA HIS A 242 2.18 30.20 -1.31
C HIS A 242 1.06 29.41 -2.01
N ILE A 243 0.33 28.59 -1.24
CA ILE A 243 -0.81 27.82 -1.71
C ILE A 243 -2.07 28.39 -1.04
N PRO A 244 -2.98 28.98 -1.80
CA PRO A 244 -4.22 29.55 -1.23
C PRO A 244 -5.05 28.46 -0.55
N MET A 245 -5.43 28.69 0.71
CA MET A 245 -6.31 27.78 1.46
C MET A 245 -7.76 28.27 1.38
N THR A 246 -8.30 28.37 0.16
CA THR A 246 -9.68 28.78 -0.04
C THR A 246 -10.62 27.61 0.23
N HIS A 247 -11.49 27.75 1.23
CA HIS A 247 -12.46 26.74 1.62
C HIS A 247 -13.80 26.94 0.90
N PHE A 248 -14.25 25.90 0.22
CA PHE A 248 -15.59 25.87 -0.38
C PHE A 248 -16.53 25.03 0.51
N PRO A 249 -17.73 25.50 0.78
CA PRO A 249 -18.72 24.71 1.54
C PRO A 249 -18.92 23.32 0.90
N LYS A 250 -19.06 22.29 1.74
CA LYS A 250 -19.20 20.91 1.27
C LYS A 250 -20.37 20.73 0.28
N TRP A 251 -21.49 21.47 0.50
CA TRP A 251 -22.64 21.39 -0.39
C TRP A 251 -22.34 21.91 -1.81
N MET A 252 -21.51 22.95 -1.95
CA MET A 252 -21.07 23.45 -3.27
C MET A 252 -20.20 22.44 -3.99
N GLY A 253 -19.25 21.81 -3.26
CA GLY A 253 -18.43 20.74 -3.80
C GLY A 253 -19.25 19.54 -4.25
N MET A 254 -20.26 19.15 -3.47
CA MET A 254 -21.20 18.08 -3.84
C MET A 254 -22.04 18.44 -5.06
N LEU A 255 -22.56 19.67 -5.13
CA LEU A 255 -23.32 20.14 -6.28
C LEU A 255 -22.46 20.08 -7.57
N GLY A 256 -21.22 20.59 -7.50
CA GLY A 256 -20.26 20.45 -8.59
C GLY A 256 -20.01 19.00 -8.98
N GLY A 257 -19.81 18.11 -8.00
CA GLY A 257 -19.64 16.68 -8.22
C GLY A 257 -20.82 16.05 -8.98
N TYR A 258 -22.05 16.37 -8.60
CA TYR A 258 -23.24 15.88 -9.32
C TYR A 258 -23.35 16.43 -10.74
N CYS A 259 -23.01 17.71 -10.96
CA CYS A 259 -22.96 18.27 -12.33
C CYS A 259 -21.96 17.50 -13.20
N PHE A 260 -20.78 17.15 -12.66
CA PHE A 260 -19.80 16.35 -13.40
C PHE A 260 -20.28 14.90 -13.61
N ASP A 261 -21.01 14.30 -12.69
CA ASP A 261 -21.60 12.97 -12.86
C ASP A 261 -22.62 12.95 -14.02
N ILE A 262 -23.48 13.98 -14.11
CA ILE A 262 -24.41 14.15 -15.24
C ILE A 262 -23.66 14.33 -16.56
N LEU A 263 -22.62 15.19 -16.56
CA LEU A 263 -21.80 15.42 -17.76
C LEU A 263 -21.09 14.14 -18.20
N ALA A 264 -20.56 13.36 -17.27
CA ALA A 264 -19.94 12.06 -17.54
C ALA A 264 -20.93 11.07 -18.17
N ALA A 265 -22.17 11.03 -17.66
CA ALA A 265 -23.24 10.18 -18.20
C ALA A 265 -23.61 10.60 -19.64
N ILE A 266 -23.70 11.92 -19.92
CA ILE A 266 -24.02 12.42 -21.25
C ILE A 266 -22.88 12.18 -22.24
N THR A 267 -21.63 12.48 -21.82
CA THR A 267 -20.46 12.40 -22.71
C THR A 267 -19.85 10.99 -22.78
N ARG A 268 -20.29 10.07 -21.92
CA ARG A 268 -19.72 8.71 -21.73
C ARG A 268 -18.21 8.73 -21.47
N LYS A 269 -17.68 9.82 -20.88
CA LYS A 269 -16.26 10.00 -20.54
C LYS A 269 -16.07 9.89 -19.03
N ASN A 270 -15.00 9.23 -18.62
CA ASN A 270 -14.57 9.24 -17.22
C ASN A 270 -13.96 10.62 -16.89
N LEU A 271 -14.67 11.40 -16.07
CA LEU A 271 -14.21 12.70 -15.62
C LEU A 271 -13.42 12.59 -14.31
N THR A 272 -12.46 13.51 -14.13
CA THR A 272 -11.58 13.52 -12.94
C THR A 272 -12.30 13.95 -11.66
N VAL A 273 -13.44 14.61 -11.77
CA VAL A 273 -14.27 15.05 -10.64
C VAL A 273 -15.59 14.28 -10.66
N SER A 274 -16.06 13.81 -9.51
CA SER A 274 -17.37 13.16 -9.32
C SER A 274 -17.86 13.38 -7.89
N SER A 275 -19.17 13.23 -7.66
CA SER A 275 -19.75 13.34 -6.31
C SER A 275 -19.14 12.34 -5.33
N VAL A 276 -18.86 11.13 -5.79
CA VAL A 276 -18.20 10.07 -5.00
C VAL A 276 -16.79 10.48 -4.60
N ARG A 277 -16.03 11.07 -5.52
CA ARG A 277 -14.66 11.56 -5.21
C ARG A 277 -14.68 12.72 -4.22
N VAL A 278 -15.61 13.66 -4.35
CA VAL A 278 -15.80 14.75 -3.38
C VAL A 278 -16.16 14.19 -2.01
N LYS A 279 -17.08 13.23 -1.94
CA LYS A 279 -17.46 12.56 -0.68
C LYS A 279 -16.28 11.85 -0.04
N LYS A 280 -15.52 11.05 -0.80
CA LYS A 280 -14.30 10.37 -0.33
C LYS A 280 -13.25 11.38 0.14
N PHE A 281 -13.06 12.48 -0.57
CA PHE A 281 -12.12 13.54 -0.20
C PHE A 281 -12.45 14.16 1.16
N CYS A 282 -13.72 14.50 1.40
CA CYS A 282 -14.18 15.11 2.65
C CYS A 282 -14.28 14.13 3.83
N ALA A 283 -14.20 12.81 3.59
CA ALA A 283 -14.30 11.83 4.66
C ALA A 283 -13.01 11.77 5.48
N THR A 284 -13.14 11.57 6.80
CA THR A 284 -12.02 11.14 7.65
C THR A 284 -11.79 9.64 7.42
N THR A 285 -10.53 9.25 7.24
CA THR A 285 -10.10 7.86 7.05
C THR A 285 -8.93 7.61 7.99
N GLN A 286 -9.23 7.13 9.19
CA GLN A 286 -8.24 6.89 10.24
C GLN A 286 -8.30 5.43 10.68
N PHE A 287 -7.13 4.91 11.04
CA PHE A 287 -6.96 3.54 11.54
C PHE A 287 -6.11 3.57 12.81
N ASP A 288 -6.33 2.59 13.68
CA ASP A 288 -5.56 2.42 14.90
C ASP A 288 -4.20 1.79 14.57
N ALA A 289 -3.14 2.29 15.22
CA ALA A 289 -1.76 1.81 15.08
C ALA A 289 -1.16 1.34 16.42
N ALA A 290 -1.98 1.21 17.47
CA ALA A 290 -1.50 0.89 18.82
C ALA A 290 -0.72 -0.43 18.86
N LYS A 291 -1.10 -1.42 18.08
CA LYS A 291 -0.43 -2.71 18.04
C LYS A 291 1.01 -2.59 17.48
N VAL A 292 1.23 -1.84 16.40
CA VAL A 292 2.58 -1.57 15.89
C VAL A 292 3.41 -0.83 16.94
N GLN A 293 2.84 0.20 17.59
CA GLN A 293 3.53 0.94 18.64
C GLN A 293 3.92 0.05 19.83
N SER A 294 3.07 -0.92 20.20
CA SER A 294 3.35 -1.85 21.30
C SER A 294 4.48 -2.83 21.02
N THR A 295 4.92 -2.99 19.76
CA THR A 295 6.05 -3.85 19.40
C THR A 295 7.41 -3.24 19.78
N GLY A 296 7.46 -1.96 20.12
CA GLY A 296 8.70 -1.22 20.32
C GLY A 296 9.34 -0.74 19.01
N PHE A 297 8.70 -0.94 17.85
CA PHE A 297 9.19 -0.41 16.59
C PHE A 297 9.16 1.12 16.59
N ILE A 298 10.26 1.73 16.16
CA ILE A 298 10.39 3.17 15.96
C ILE A 298 10.57 3.42 14.47
N ALA A 299 9.61 4.10 13.86
CA ALA A 299 9.67 4.46 12.45
C ALA A 299 10.86 5.42 12.20
N PRO A 300 11.72 5.17 11.20
CA PRO A 300 12.89 6.02 10.92
C PRO A 300 12.50 7.42 10.43
N TYR A 301 11.29 7.62 9.96
CA TYR A 301 10.80 8.91 9.48
C TYR A 301 9.44 9.24 10.09
N THR A 302 9.24 10.49 10.46
CA THR A 302 7.89 11.02 10.71
C THR A 302 7.09 11.08 9.40
N LEU A 303 5.76 11.14 9.49
CA LEU A 303 4.90 11.34 8.31
C LEU A 303 5.30 12.61 7.54
N GLY A 304 5.61 13.70 8.25
CA GLY A 304 6.06 14.96 7.64
C GLY A 304 7.39 14.83 6.88
N GLU A 305 8.36 14.09 7.41
CA GLU A 305 9.63 13.83 6.72
C GLU A 305 9.43 12.97 5.48
N GLY A 306 8.60 11.92 5.54
CA GLY A 306 8.27 11.10 4.37
C GLY A 306 7.59 11.91 3.26
N LEU A 307 6.65 12.79 3.63
CA LEU A 307 6.01 13.73 2.70
C LEU A 307 7.03 14.71 2.11
N ALA A 308 7.91 15.28 2.93
CA ALA A 308 8.93 16.23 2.48
C ALA A 308 9.92 15.59 1.48
N ARG A 309 10.37 14.35 1.74
CA ARG A 309 11.23 13.58 0.84
C ARG A 309 10.53 13.37 -0.51
N THR A 310 9.28 12.89 -0.49
CA THR A 310 8.47 12.67 -1.69
C THR A 310 8.27 13.97 -2.48
N LEU A 311 7.92 15.07 -1.80
CA LEU A 311 7.70 16.37 -2.43
C LEU A 311 8.96 16.92 -3.09
N ARG A 312 10.11 16.85 -2.41
CA ARG A 312 11.39 17.31 -2.96
C ARG A 312 11.77 16.50 -4.18
N PHE A 313 11.74 15.17 -4.08
CA PHE A 313 12.08 14.28 -5.18
C PHE A 313 11.20 14.52 -6.42
N GLU A 314 9.87 14.61 -6.24
CA GLU A 314 8.93 14.68 -7.35
C GLU A 314 8.76 16.09 -7.94
N PHE A 315 8.73 17.14 -7.12
CA PHE A 315 8.33 18.46 -7.55
C PHE A 315 9.45 19.51 -7.56
N ILE A 316 10.57 19.26 -6.86
CA ILE A 316 11.75 20.14 -6.89
C ILE A 316 12.82 19.53 -7.79
N GLU A 317 13.25 18.30 -7.47
CA GLU A 317 14.34 17.63 -8.20
C GLU A 317 13.88 17.03 -9.52
N LYS A 318 12.57 16.78 -9.66
CA LYS A 318 11.93 16.11 -10.81
C LYS A 318 12.57 14.75 -11.10
N GLY A 319 12.84 13.98 -10.04
CA GLY A 319 13.59 12.73 -10.13
C GLY A 319 12.94 11.73 -11.07
N SER A 320 11.63 11.49 -10.93
CA SER A 320 10.90 10.58 -11.83
C SER A 320 10.80 11.06 -13.27
N ASP A 321 10.82 12.37 -13.52
CA ASP A 321 10.80 12.92 -14.89
C ASP A 321 12.16 12.75 -15.57
N LYS A 322 13.26 12.75 -14.78
CA LYS A 322 14.63 12.61 -15.28
C LYS A 322 14.96 11.20 -15.73
N ASP A 323 14.51 10.19 -15.00
CA ASP A 323 14.82 8.78 -15.30
C ASP A 323 13.65 7.99 -15.91
N GLY A 324 12.46 8.58 -15.94
CA GLY A 324 11.26 7.95 -16.49
C GLY A 324 10.71 6.77 -15.65
N ILE A 325 11.31 6.50 -14.48
CA ILE A 325 10.93 5.35 -13.66
C ILE A 325 9.84 5.71 -12.68
N THR A 326 8.69 5.07 -12.85
CA THR A 326 7.54 5.25 -11.95
C THR A 326 6.80 3.94 -11.71
N PHE A 327 6.19 3.82 -10.53
CA PHE A 327 5.32 2.71 -10.17
C PHE A 327 3.86 3.17 -10.19
N LYS A 328 3.04 2.51 -10.99
CA LYS A 328 1.60 2.75 -10.99
C LYS A 328 0.98 1.90 -9.89
N SER A 329 0.44 2.53 -8.88
CA SER A 329 -0.21 1.85 -7.75
C SER A 329 -1.73 2.03 -7.70
N GLU A 330 -2.30 2.72 -8.68
CA GLU A 330 -3.76 2.86 -8.89
C GLU A 330 -4.08 3.32 -10.32
#